data_a6c548982bc1a48445b2e8bbdf534526
#
_entry.id   a6c548982bc1a48445b2e8bbdf534526
#
_cell.length_a   1.000
_cell.length_b   1.000
_cell.length_c   1.000
_cell.angle_alpha   90.00
_cell.angle_beta   90.00
_cell.angle_gamma   90.00
#
_symmetry.space_group_name_H-M   'P 1'
#
loop_
_entity.id
_entity.type
_entity.pdbx_description
1 polymer ?
#
loop_
_entity_poly.entity_id
_entity_poly.type
_entity_poly.pdbx_seq_one_letter_code
_entity_poly.pdbx_strand_id
1 'polypeptide(L)'
;MMRLFFIMLFIFGQVLGKEISIKLIELEGLITDRGQEISGMDWHEGSLFLLPENLGGFLFTITKTDILNAIKKGKQTPITPKQTKFTTPDYEKLINGFDGFEAIAFDGNQVFISIEAEHEGEMSGYIAWGYIDPSTLEVKIKKNDLKKIDTPIQLENISFESLVVHKHDILTIYEANGSNLQKEVTQLIFSPDDGTISHVNSHNVEYRITDATRLNKDNRFWCINYFWPGDKKLLNPGNDMVLNKNIEGKSHSRSEAVERLLEFEIRADELILSDKRPIQITLDPDGSRNWEAIARLEDQGLLIATDKYPKMILGFVPFD
;
A
#
# COMPACT_ATOMS: atom_id res chain seq x y z
N MET A 1 -64.31 -4.85 -29.56
CA MET A 1 -63.59 -5.17 -28.33
C MET A 1 -62.08 -5.01 -28.59
N MET A 2 -61.52 -3.86 -28.26
CA MET A 2 -60.11 -3.52 -28.51
C MET A 2 -59.33 -3.84 -27.22
N ARG A 3 -58.42 -4.83 -27.25
CA ARG A 3 -57.56 -5.19 -26.14
C ARG A 3 -56.34 -4.27 -26.14
N LEU A 4 -56.27 -3.35 -25.16
CA LEU A 4 -55.07 -2.57 -24.88
C LEU A 4 -54.02 -3.50 -24.24
N PHE A 5 -52.92 -3.71 -24.91
CA PHE A 5 -51.73 -4.32 -24.33
C PHE A 5 -50.92 -3.21 -23.60
N PHE A 6 -50.90 -3.28 -22.26
CA PHE A 6 -49.98 -2.47 -21.47
C PHE A 6 -48.59 -3.15 -21.51
N ILE A 7 -47.65 -2.55 -22.23
CA ILE A 7 -46.22 -2.91 -22.14
C ILE A 7 -45.67 -2.24 -20.90
N MET A 8 -45.48 -3.03 -19.83
CA MET A 8 -44.77 -2.57 -18.62
C MET A 8 -43.29 -2.60 -18.91
N LEU A 9 -42.69 -1.44 -19.19
CA LEU A 9 -41.23 -1.29 -19.30
C LEU A 9 -40.64 -1.39 -17.89
N PHE A 10 -40.02 -2.53 -17.56
CA PHE A 10 -39.18 -2.66 -16.38
C PHE A 10 -37.83 -1.95 -16.70
N ILE A 11 -37.67 -0.73 -16.21
CA ILE A 11 -36.37 -0.09 -16.16
C ILE A 11 -35.58 -0.78 -15.03
N PHE A 12 -34.76 -1.75 -15.38
CA PHE A 12 -33.75 -2.26 -14.46
C PHE A 12 -32.69 -1.16 -14.27
N GLY A 13 -32.88 -0.30 -13.27
CA GLY A 13 -31.80 0.56 -12.79
C GLY A 13 -30.68 -0.33 -12.27
N GLN A 14 -29.49 -0.25 -12.88
CA GLN A 14 -28.31 -0.92 -12.33
C GLN A 14 -28.05 -0.33 -10.93
N VAL A 15 -28.07 -1.18 -9.92
CA VAL A 15 -27.60 -0.81 -8.58
C VAL A 15 -26.08 -0.76 -8.68
N LEU A 16 -25.50 0.43 -8.55
CA LEU A 16 -24.05 0.63 -8.54
C LEU A 16 -23.54 0.68 -7.10
N GLY A 17 -22.32 0.20 -6.89
CA GLY A 17 -21.62 0.31 -5.63
C GLY A 17 -21.23 1.75 -5.31
N LYS A 18 -21.02 2.02 -4.03
CA LYS A 18 -20.52 3.31 -3.58
C LYS A 18 -19.03 3.42 -3.89
N GLU A 19 -18.63 4.52 -4.50
CA GLU A 19 -17.22 4.92 -4.66
C GLU A 19 -16.94 6.17 -3.84
N ILE A 20 -15.71 6.31 -3.36
CA ILE A 20 -15.26 7.45 -2.59
C ILE A 20 -14.30 8.28 -3.44
N SER A 21 -14.61 9.56 -3.58
CA SER A 21 -13.68 10.52 -4.17
C SER A 21 -12.63 10.94 -3.15
N ILE A 22 -11.36 10.91 -3.55
CA ILE A 22 -10.24 11.27 -2.71
C ILE A 22 -10.25 12.79 -2.44
N LYS A 23 -10.01 13.19 -1.20
CA LYS A 23 -9.70 14.58 -0.86
C LYS A 23 -8.21 14.79 -1.03
N LEU A 24 -7.81 15.57 -2.02
CA LEU A 24 -6.41 15.88 -2.28
C LEU A 24 -5.84 16.76 -1.16
N ILE A 25 -4.65 16.41 -0.70
CA ILE A 25 -3.79 17.20 0.16
C ILE A 25 -2.69 17.77 -0.75
N GLU A 26 -2.72 19.08 -0.99
CA GLU A 26 -1.74 19.71 -1.87
C GLU A 26 -0.36 19.71 -1.18
N LEU A 27 0.64 19.25 -1.92
CA LEU A 27 2.04 19.24 -1.51
C LEU A 27 2.85 20.19 -2.38
N GLU A 28 3.92 20.74 -1.80
CA GLU A 28 4.91 21.54 -2.52
C GLU A 28 6.34 21.20 -2.10
N GLY A 29 7.31 21.70 -2.86
CA GLY A 29 8.73 21.46 -2.62
C GLY A 29 9.24 20.15 -3.24
N LEU A 30 10.34 19.63 -2.72
CA LEU A 30 11.08 18.51 -3.31
C LEU A 30 10.24 17.23 -3.48
N ILE A 31 9.31 16.97 -2.58
CA ILE A 31 8.44 15.79 -2.65
C ILE A 31 7.63 15.72 -3.95
N THR A 32 7.42 16.84 -4.63
CA THR A 32 6.69 16.88 -5.91
C THR A 32 7.56 16.57 -7.12
N ASP A 33 8.86 16.39 -6.92
CA ASP A 33 9.77 15.92 -7.97
C ASP A 33 9.50 14.43 -8.23
N ARG A 34 9.31 14.08 -9.50
CA ARG A 34 9.01 12.72 -9.94
C ARG A 34 10.10 11.70 -9.57
N GLY A 35 11.35 12.15 -9.40
CA GLY A 35 12.44 11.29 -8.98
C GLY A 35 12.41 10.91 -7.49
N GLN A 36 11.42 11.38 -6.71
CA GLN A 36 11.30 10.99 -5.30
C GLN A 36 10.62 9.63 -5.13
N GLU A 37 9.64 9.31 -5.99
CA GLU A 37 8.99 7.98 -6.03
C GLU A 37 8.65 7.46 -4.62
N ILE A 38 7.53 7.96 -4.05
CA ILE A 38 7.15 7.57 -2.68
C ILE A 38 6.55 6.15 -2.70
N SER A 39 7.23 5.21 -2.05
CA SER A 39 6.89 3.79 -2.01
C SER A 39 6.25 3.32 -0.70
N GLY A 40 6.41 4.07 0.39
CA GLY A 40 5.81 3.67 1.67
C GLY A 40 5.56 4.84 2.62
N MET A 41 4.64 4.66 3.57
CA MET A 41 4.46 5.63 4.65
C MET A 41 3.93 5.01 5.93
N ASP A 42 4.43 5.52 7.06
CA ASP A 42 3.96 5.12 8.37
C ASP A 42 4.08 6.26 9.39
N TRP A 43 3.39 6.13 10.51
CA TRP A 43 3.38 7.09 11.59
C TRP A 43 4.47 6.81 12.63
N HIS A 44 5.12 7.87 13.13
CA HIS A 44 5.88 7.83 14.37
C HIS A 44 5.59 9.11 15.19
N GLU A 45 5.12 8.94 16.43
CA GLU A 45 4.86 10.04 17.40
C GLU A 45 4.17 11.28 16.82
N GLY A 46 3.12 11.09 16.00
CA GLY A 46 2.34 12.19 15.42
C GLY A 46 2.94 12.84 14.18
N SER A 47 4.03 12.30 13.66
CA SER A 47 4.59 12.60 12.35
C SER A 47 4.36 11.45 11.38
N LEU A 48 3.85 11.75 10.19
CA LEU A 48 3.79 10.84 9.07
C LEU A 48 5.15 10.87 8.37
N PHE A 49 5.78 9.71 8.23
CA PHE A 49 6.99 9.52 7.44
C PHE A 49 6.60 9.01 6.07
N LEU A 50 7.23 9.57 5.02
CA LEU A 50 7.08 9.12 3.66
C LEU A 50 8.48 8.71 3.17
N LEU A 51 8.55 7.49 2.65
CA LEU A 51 9.78 6.84 2.19
C LEU A 51 9.97 7.07 0.69
N PRO A 52 11.01 7.81 0.25
CA PRO A 52 11.43 7.76 -1.14
C PRO A 52 12.05 6.39 -1.46
N GLU A 53 11.75 5.86 -2.63
CA GLU A 53 12.31 4.60 -3.14
C GLU A 53 13.85 4.66 -3.25
N ASN A 54 14.38 5.81 -3.58
CA ASN A 54 15.80 6.00 -3.88
C ASN A 54 16.65 6.29 -2.63
N LEU A 55 17.96 5.97 -2.72
CA LEU A 55 18.98 6.24 -1.67
C LEU A 55 19.30 7.74 -1.50
N GLY A 56 18.28 8.57 -1.27
CA GLY A 56 18.44 10.02 -1.14
C GLY A 56 19.05 10.50 0.18
N GLY A 57 19.19 9.63 1.18
CA GLY A 57 19.74 9.97 2.50
C GLY A 57 18.78 10.75 3.41
N PHE A 58 17.49 10.82 3.06
CA PHE A 58 16.44 11.46 3.85
C PHE A 58 15.09 10.76 3.68
N LEU A 59 14.22 11.00 4.64
CA LEU A 59 12.78 10.72 4.58
C LEU A 59 12.03 12.05 4.60
N PHE A 60 10.83 12.09 4.05
CA PHE A 60 9.94 13.21 4.25
C PHE A 60 9.09 13.02 5.50
N THR A 61 8.79 14.13 6.20
CA THR A 61 7.89 14.11 7.37
C THR A 61 6.84 15.20 7.28
N ILE A 62 5.62 14.86 7.69
CA ILE A 62 4.48 15.79 7.79
C ILE A 62 3.84 15.60 9.15
N THR A 63 3.57 16.70 9.89
CA THR A 63 2.89 16.58 11.18
C THR A 63 1.42 16.23 10.99
N LYS A 64 0.84 15.47 11.93
CA LYS A 64 -0.61 15.18 11.94
C LYS A 64 -1.44 16.46 11.93
N THR A 65 -0.98 17.48 12.63
CA THR A 65 -1.65 18.78 12.67
C THR A 65 -1.74 19.45 11.29
N ASP A 66 -0.67 19.41 10.50
CA ASP A 66 -0.65 19.99 9.16
C ASP A 66 -1.60 19.22 8.22
N ILE A 67 -1.59 17.88 8.30
CA ILE A 67 -2.51 17.03 7.55
C ILE A 67 -3.97 17.35 7.89
N LEU A 68 -4.32 17.40 9.17
CA LEU A 68 -5.68 17.71 9.62
C LEU A 68 -6.13 19.12 9.20
N ASN A 69 -5.22 20.09 9.23
CA ASN A 69 -5.47 21.44 8.75
C ASN A 69 -5.72 21.47 7.24
N ALA A 70 -4.91 20.76 6.46
CA ALA A 70 -5.07 20.65 5.00
C ALA A 70 -6.40 19.98 4.63
N ILE A 71 -6.79 18.90 5.31
CA ILE A 71 -8.07 18.21 5.08
C ILE A 71 -9.27 19.15 5.35
N LYS A 72 -9.16 20.02 6.38
CA LYS A 72 -10.22 20.98 6.73
C LYS A 72 -10.28 22.17 5.78
N LYS A 73 -9.14 22.70 5.37
CA LYS A 73 -9.02 23.92 4.54
C LYS A 73 -9.04 23.64 3.04
N GLY A 74 -8.82 22.38 2.63
CA GLY A 74 -8.72 22.00 1.23
C GLY A 74 -7.45 22.53 0.56
N LYS A 75 -7.49 22.68 -0.76
CA LYS A 75 -6.35 23.03 -1.64
C LYS A 75 -5.66 24.39 -1.36
N GLN A 76 -6.19 25.20 -0.45
CA GLN A 76 -5.70 26.57 -0.22
C GLN A 76 -4.40 26.68 0.60
N THR A 77 -3.91 25.57 1.15
CA THR A 77 -2.72 25.58 2.00
C THR A 77 -1.86 24.36 1.69
N PRO A 78 -0.98 24.46 0.68
CA PRO A 78 -0.04 23.37 0.38
C PRO A 78 0.85 23.09 1.60
N ILE A 79 1.25 21.82 1.73
CA ILE A 79 2.20 21.39 2.74
C ILE A 79 3.56 21.19 2.07
N THR A 80 4.59 21.81 2.65
CA THR A 80 5.99 21.50 2.32
C THR A 80 6.52 20.49 3.35
N PRO A 81 6.64 19.20 3.02
CA PRO A 81 7.19 18.19 3.93
C PRO A 81 8.62 18.54 4.35
N LYS A 82 8.96 18.26 5.59
CA LYS A 82 10.33 18.42 6.08
C LYS A 82 11.14 17.18 5.69
N GLN A 83 12.40 17.37 5.37
CA GLN A 83 13.36 16.28 5.25
C GLN A 83 13.95 15.97 6.63
N THR A 84 14.00 14.68 6.96
CA THR A 84 14.74 14.16 8.10
C THR A 84 15.83 13.21 7.62
N LYS A 85 16.95 13.18 8.31
CA LYS A 85 18.10 12.38 7.89
C LYS A 85 17.76 10.88 7.97
N PHE A 86 18.07 10.18 6.89
CA PHE A 86 17.96 8.74 6.75
C PHE A 86 19.34 8.17 6.42
N THR A 87 19.96 7.48 7.38
CA THR A 87 21.28 6.90 7.21
C THR A 87 21.15 5.40 7.00
N THR A 88 21.57 4.94 5.83
CA THR A 88 21.57 3.52 5.46
C THR A 88 22.98 3.05 5.15
N PRO A 89 23.24 1.75 5.19
CA PRO A 89 24.37 1.15 4.48
C PRO A 89 24.30 1.49 2.98
N ASP A 90 25.42 1.33 2.31
CA ASP A 90 25.48 1.41 0.83
C ASP A 90 24.90 0.10 0.25
N TYR A 91 23.58 0.09 0.05
CA TYR A 91 22.88 -1.10 -0.42
C TYR A 91 23.17 -1.44 -1.88
N GLU A 92 23.53 -0.48 -2.73
CA GLU A 92 23.98 -0.76 -4.10
C GLU A 92 25.22 -1.66 -4.13
N LYS A 93 26.07 -1.59 -3.06
CA LYS A 93 27.24 -2.46 -2.92
C LYS A 93 26.98 -3.74 -2.11
N LEU A 94 25.94 -3.76 -1.28
CA LEU A 94 25.63 -4.90 -0.40
C LEU A 94 24.66 -5.88 -1.03
N ILE A 95 23.76 -5.40 -1.86
CA ILE A 95 22.68 -6.16 -2.50
C ILE A 95 22.89 -6.11 -4.01
N ASN A 96 23.19 -7.25 -4.61
CA ASN A 96 23.27 -7.33 -6.06
C ASN A 96 21.88 -7.07 -6.66
N GLY A 97 21.82 -6.08 -7.56
CA GLY A 97 20.56 -5.70 -8.19
C GLY A 97 19.60 -4.94 -7.26
N PHE A 98 20.13 -4.18 -6.26
CA PHE A 98 19.31 -3.26 -5.48
C PHE A 98 18.47 -2.37 -6.40
N ASP A 99 17.16 -2.36 -6.22
CA ASP A 99 16.24 -1.62 -7.08
C ASP A 99 15.53 -0.48 -6.33
N GLY A 100 15.22 -0.67 -5.04
CA GLY A 100 14.64 0.41 -4.25
C GLY A 100 14.18 0.00 -2.86
N PHE A 101 13.72 1.01 -2.12
CA PHE A 101 12.99 0.85 -0.86
C PHE A 101 11.49 0.80 -1.15
N GLU A 102 10.75 -0.16 -0.55
CA GLU A 102 9.34 -0.37 -0.90
C GLU A 102 8.37 -0.04 0.24
N ALA A 103 8.70 -0.34 1.48
CA ALA A 103 7.83 -0.04 2.60
C ALA A 103 8.60 0.38 3.84
N ILE A 104 7.93 1.10 4.74
CA ILE A 104 8.45 1.50 6.04
C ILE A 104 7.44 1.20 7.14
N ALA A 105 7.91 0.65 8.27
CA ALA A 105 7.10 0.45 9.46
C ALA A 105 7.87 0.78 10.73
N PHE A 106 7.20 1.34 11.74
CA PHE A 106 7.79 1.62 13.04
C PHE A 106 7.15 0.77 14.14
N ASP A 107 7.98 0.18 14.99
CA ASP A 107 7.59 -0.43 16.26
C ASP A 107 8.29 0.30 17.42
N GLY A 108 7.59 1.20 18.08
CA GLY A 108 8.22 2.14 19.01
C GLY A 108 9.34 2.91 18.31
N ASN A 109 10.58 2.77 18.80
CA ASN A 109 11.74 3.40 18.19
C ASN A 109 12.51 2.49 17.21
N GLN A 110 12.04 1.29 16.96
CA GLN A 110 12.56 0.46 15.87
C GLN A 110 11.93 0.88 14.54
N VAL A 111 12.68 0.74 13.48
CA VAL A 111 12.22 0.99 12.11
C VAL A 111 12.59 -0.19 11.24
N PHE A 112 11.67 -0.57 10.36
CA PHE A 112 11.81 -1.64 9.38
C PHE A 112 11.56 -1.09 8.01
N ILE A 113 12.33 -1.55 7.03
CA ILE A 113 12.25 -1.16 5.62
C ILE A 113 12.24 -2.43 4.79
N SER A 114 11.34 -2.57 3.84
CA SER A 114 11.49 -3.56 2.78
C SER A 114 12.31 -2.99 1.62
N ILE A 115 13.02 -3.86 0.94
CA ILE A 115 13.88 -3.53 -0.18
C ILE A 115 13.59 -4.54 -1.29
N GLU A 116 13.46 -4.04 -2.51
CA GLU A 116 13.39 -4.85 -3.71
C GLU A 116 14.77 -4.99 -4.36
N ALA A 117 15.03 -6.14 -4.96
CA ALA A 117 16.23 -6.37 -5.74
C ALA A 117 15.95 -7.34 -6.90
N GLU A 118 16.46 -6.98 -8.08
CA GLU A 118 16.46 -7.85 -9.26
C GLU A 118 17.90 -8.12 -9.72
N HIS A 119 18.27 -9.38 -9.75
CA HIS A 119 19.59 -9.79 -10.20
C HIS A 119 19.49 -10.96 -11.18
N GLU A 120 20.02 -10.78 -12.39
CA GLU A 120 20.00 -11.80 -13.47
C GLU A 120 18.60 -12.33 -13.81
N GLY A 121 17.56 -11.49 -13.64
CA GLY A 121 16.15 -11.83 -13.88
C GLY A 121 15.48 -12.55 -12.71
N GLU A 122 16.14 -12.63 -11.55
CA GLU A 122 15.55 -13.19 -10.32
C GLU A 122 15.23 -12.07 -9.34
N MET A 123 13.96 -12.01 -8.92
CA MET A 123 13.47 -11.10 -7.90
C MET A 123 13.73 -11.65 -6.51
N SER A 124 14.09 -10.77 -5.60
CA SER A 124 14.20 -11.07 -4.18
C SER A 124 13.85 -9.85 -3.34
N GLY A 125 13.30 -10.08 -2.16
CA GLY A 125 13.08 -9.03 -1.17
C GLY A 125 14.13 -9.06 -0.08
N TYR A 126 14.21 -7.95 0.65
CA TYR A 126 14.98 -7.87 1.89
C TYR A 126 14.18 -7.10 2.94
N ILE A 127 14.38 -7.45 4.19
CA ILE A 127 13.97 -6.64 5.34
C ILE A 127 15.23 -6.10 5.98
N ALA A 128 15.32 -4.78 6.09
CA ALA A 128 16.37 -4.08 6.81
C ALA A 128 15.77 -3.39 8.04
N TRP A 129 16.52 -3.28 9.15
CA TRP A 129 16.01 -2.62 10.33
C TRP A 129 17.06 -1.80 11.06
N GLY A 130 16.55 -0.93 11.90
CA GLY A 130 17.37 -0.02 12.69
C GLY A 130 16.55 0.71 13.73
N TYR A 131 16.80 1.99 13.91
CA TYR A 131 16.13 2.80 14.92
C TYR A 131 15.93 4.24 14.46
N ILE A 132 14.94 4.90 15.06
CA ILE A 132 14.71 6.33 14.98
C ILE A 132 15.13 6.99 16.30
N ASP A 133 15.79 8.14 16.23
CA ASP A 133 16.01 9.01 17.38
C ASP A 133 14.75 9.86 17.61
N PRO A 134 14.02 9.69 18.71
CA PRO A 134 12.76 10.41 18.92
C PRO A 134 12.95 11.91 19.12
N SER A 135 14.18 12.38 19.45
CA SER A 135 14.45 13.79 19.67
C SER A 135 14.76 14.55 18.38
N THR A 136 15.40 13.89 17.41
CA THR A 136 15.80 14.49 16.13
C THR A 136 14.98 13.99 14.95
N LEU A 137 14.26 12.88 15.12
CA LEU A 137 13.55 12.12 14.08
C LEU A 137 14.50 11.52 13.03
N GLU A 138 15.81 11.51 13.27
CA GLU A 138 16.77 10.86 12.38
C GLU A 138 16.61 9.34 12.41
N VAL A 139 16.56 8.72 11.24
CA VAL A 139 16.47 7.27 11.09
C VAL A 139 17.82 6.71 10.68
N LYS A 140 18.21 5.60 11.32
CA LYS A 140 19.47 4.92 11.03
C LYS A 140 19.27 3.41 10.94
N ILE A 141 19.55 2.85 9.76
CA ILE A 141 19.57 1.42 9.52
C ILE A 141 21.00 0.89 9.77
N LYS A 142 21.11 -0.27 10.43
CA LYS A 142 22.38 -0.88 10.74
C LYS A 142 22.85 -1.81 9.61
N LYS A 143 24.16 -1.86 9.38
CA LYS A 143 24.74 -2.63 8.27
C LYS A 143 24.44 -4.13 8.33
N ASN A 144 24.39 -4.70 9.52
CA ASN A 144 24.23 -6.16 9.71
C ASN A 144 22.75 -6.55 9.95
N ASP A 145 21.87 -5.57 10.09
CA ASP A 145 20.45 -5.79 10.31
C ASP A 145 19.76 -5.79 8.94
N LEU A 146 19.99 -6.88 8.21
CA LEU A 146 19.50 -7.11 6.85
C LEU A 146 19.19 -8.60 6.68
N LYS A 147 18.01 -8.94 6.25
CA LYS A 147 17.54 -10.29 6.00
C LYS A 147 17.02 -10.43 4.58
N LYS A 148 17.62 -11.31 3.78
CA LYS A 148 17.06 -11.70 2.49
C LYS A 148 15.81 -12.55 2.69
N ILE A 149 14.79 -12.31 1.88
CA ILE A 149 13.56 -13.07 1.79
C ILE A 149 13.30 -13.43 0.33
N ASP A 150 12.93 -14.70 0.09
CA ASP A 150 12.69 -15.18 -1.25
C ASP A 150 11.23 -14.94 -1.64
N THR A 151 11.01 -14.52 -2.87
CA THR A 151 9.66 -14.36 -3.43
C THR A 151 9.02 -15.72 -3.69
N PRO A 152 7.72 -15.91 -3.43
CA PRO A 152 7.05 -17.19 -3.59
C PRO A 152 6.96 -17.64 -5.06
N ILE A 153 6.97 -16.69 -5.98
CA ILE A 153 7.02 -16.86 -7.43
C ILE A 153 7.91 -15.77 -8.03
N GLN A 154 8.45 -16.02 -9.21
CA GLN A 154 9.29 -15.06 -9.92
C GLN A 154 8.45 -14.31 -10.95
N LEU A 155 8.23 -13.03 -10.70
CA LEU A 155 7.58 -12.08 -11.60
C LEU A 155 8.42 -10.80 -11.64
N GLU A 156 8.63 -10.27 -12.83
CA GLU A 156 9.38 -9.02 -13.05
C GLU A 156 8.74 -7.85 -12.29
N ASN A 157 9.53 -7.12 -11.51
CA ASN A 157 9.10 -5.95 -10.73
C ASN A 157 7.92 -6.26 -9.79
N ILE A 158 7.99 -7.40 -9.09
CA ILE A 158 7.00 -7.84 -8.10
C ILE A 158 7.73 -8.43 -6.89
N SER A 159 7.57 -7.82 -5.73
CA SER A 159 8.23 -8.23 -4.50
C SER A 159 7.33 -8.05 -3.26
N PHE A 160 7.88 -7.54 -2.17
CA PHE A 160 7.18 -7.31 -0.90
C PHE A 160 7.10 -5.81 -0.63
N GLU A 161 5.94 -5.24 -0.87
CA GLU A 161 5.69 -3.80 -0.79
C GLU A 161 4.92 -3.38 0.48
N SER A 162 4.81 -4.25 1.48
CA SER A 162 4.07 -3.93 2.70
C SER A 162 4.73 -4.49 3.94
N LEU A 163 4.72 -3.73 5.03
CA LEU A 163 5.21 -4.15 6.33
C LEU A 163 4.17 -3.87 7.42
N VAL A 164 3.78 -4.91 8.15
CA VAL A 164 2.82 -4.80 9.26
C VAL A 164 3.45 -5.35 10.53
N VAL A 165 3.61 -4.49 11.54
CA VAL A 165 4.12 -4.92 12.85
C VAL A 165 3.02 -5.68 13.59
N HIS A 166 3.31 -6.92 14.01
CA HIS A 166 2.45 -7.76 14.83
C HIS A 166 3.23 -8.41 15.95
N LYS A 167 3.05 -7.97 17.18
CA LYS A 167 3.75 -8.50 18.39
C LYS A 167 5.28 -8.51 18.26
N HIS A 168 5.85 -7.44 17.73
CA HIS A 168 7.28 -7.25 17.39
C HIS A 168 7.79 -8.03 16.19
N ASP A 169 7.02 -8.97 15.64
CA ASP A 169 7.31 -9.60 14.37
C ASP A 169 6.81 -8.73 13.19
N ILE A 170 7.38 -8.93 12.03
CA ILE A 170 7.04 -8.19 10.81
C ILE A 170 6.35 -9.14 9.83
N LEU A 171 5.04 -8.94 9.65
CA LEU A 171 4.32 -9.55 8.54
C LEU A 171 4.61 -8.71 7.29
N THR A 172 5.02 -9.36 6.22
CA THR A 172 5.10 -8.77 4.88
C THR A 172 4.26 -9.56 3.90
N ILE A 173 3.55 -8.84 3.04
CA ILE A 173 2.64 -9.43 2.06
C ILE A 173 3.30 -9.35 0.69
N TYR A 174 3.37 -10.49 0.00
CA TYR A 174 3.80 -10.51 -1.38
C TYR A 174 2.78 -9.80 -2.26
N GLU A 175 3.26 -9.01 -3.19
CA GLU A 175 2.41 -8.10 -3.97
C GLU A 175 1.39 -8.84 -4.85
N ALA A 176 1.78 -9.98 -5.48
CA ALA A 176 0.94 -10.71 -6.44
C ALA A 176 0.43 -12.05 -5.90
N ASN A 177 -0.84 -12.07 -5.46
CA ASN A 177 -1.49 -13.19 -4.79
C ASN A 177 -2.66 -13.80 -5.59
N GLY A 178 -2.75 -13.53 -6.90
CA GLY A 178 -3.85 -13.97 -7.75
C GLY A 178 -3.96 -15.50 -7.88
N SER A 179 -5.17 -16.00 -8.05
CA SER A 179 -5.49 -17.43 -8.08
C SER A 179 -4.88 -18.19 -9.28
N ASN A 180 -4.56 -17.47 -10.35
CA ASN A 180 -3.85 -18.04 -11.51
C ASN A 180 -2.33 -18.03 -11.34
N LEU A 181 -1.80 -17.31 -10.34
CA LEU A 181 -0.37 -17.24 -10.03
C LEU A 181 0.02 -18.23 -8.93
N GLN A 182 -0.77 -18.31 -7.87
CA GLN A 182 -0.49 -19.14 -6.70
C GLN A 182 -1.74 -19.94 -6.31
N LYS A 183 -1.61 -21.25 -6.15
CA LYS A 183 -2.72 -22.11 -5.71
C LYS A 183 -2.95 -22.04 -4.21
N GLU A 184 -1.87 -21.99 -3.46
CA GLU A 184 -1.82 -21.85 -2.01
C GLU A 184 -1.00 -20.60 -1.71
N VAL A 185 -1.61 -19.62 -1.08
CA VAL A 185 -0.95 -18.36 -0.75
C VAL A 185 -0.52 -18.39 0.69
N THR A 186 0.75 -18.09 0.92
CA THR A 186 1.29 -17.82 2.24
C THR A 186 1.97 -16.46 2.23
N GLN A 187 1.88 -15.77 3.37
CA GLN A 187 2.62 -14.54 3.60
C GLN A 187 3.74 -14.80 4.62
N LEU A 188 4.70 -13.92 4.66
CA LEU A 188 5.92 -14.11 5.40
C LEU A 188 5.90 -13.31 6.70
N ILE A 189 6.33 -13.95 7.80
CA ILE A 189 6.54 -13.31 9.10
C ILE A 189 8.02 -13.41 9.45
N PHE A 190 8.65 -12.27 9.63
CA PHE A 190 10.05 -12.16 10.06
C PHE A 190 10.11 -11.76 11.52
N SER A 191 10.86 -12.51 12.34
CA SER A 191 11.16 -12.18 13.72
C SER A 191 12.55 -11.52 13.82
N PRO A 192 12.62 -10.23 14.18
CA PRO A 192 13.90 -9.53 14.26
C PRO A 192 14.76 -10.00 15.44
N ASP A 193 14.18 -10.61 16.47
CA ASP A 193 14.87 -11.03 17.69
C ASP A 193 15.83 -12.19 17.44
N ASP A 194 15.46 -13.15 16.60
CA ASP A 194 16.27 -14.35 16.31
C ASP A 194 16.55 -14.54 14.81
N GLY A 195 16.02 -13.65 13.95
CA GLY A 195 16.21 -13.69 12.50
C GLY A 195 15.45 -14.82 11.81
N THR A 196 14.46 -15.43 12.48
CA THR A 196 13.66 -16.50 11.87
C THR A 196 12.60 -15.97 10.92
N ILE A 197 12.26 -16.82 9.94
CA ILE A 197 11.16 -16.59 9.01
C ILE A 197 10.15 -17.71 9.21
N SER A 198 8.90 -17.33 9.38
CA SER A 198 7.75 -18.23 9.37
C SER A 198 6.72 -17.78 8.35
N HIS A 199 5.69 -18.57 8.13
CA HIS A 199 4.67 -18.30 7.13
C HIS A 199 3.29 -18.36 7.76
N VAL A 200 2.40 -17.50 7.27
CA VAL A 200 0.98 -17.48 7.60
C VAL A 200 0.17 -17.76 6.36
N ASN A 201 -0.83 -18.64 6.45
CA ASN A 201 -1.72 -18.92 5.33
C ASN A 201 -2.53 -17.67 4.97
N SER A 202 -2.79 -17.47 3.69
CA SER A 202 -3.60 -16.36 3.20
C SER A 202 -4.53 -16.82 2.08
N HIS A 203 -5.51 -15.98 1.77
CA HIS A 203 -6.40 -16.21 0.64
C HIS A 203 -5.86 -15.52 -0.63
N ASN A 204 -6.22 -16.07 -1.79
CA ASN A 204 -5.98 -15.38 -3.04
C ASN A 204 -6.72 -14.05 -3.07
N VAL A 205 -5.99 -13.03 -3.49
CA VAL A 205 -6.52 -11.70 -3.82
C VAL A 205 -5.97 -11.32 -5.18
N GLU A 206 -6.85 -11.05 -6.12
CA GLU A 206 -6.45 -10.61 -7.45
C GLU A 206 -5.86 -9.21 -7.38
N TYR A 207 -4.94 -8.93 -8.30
CA TYR A 207 -4.24 -7.64 -8.44
C TYR A 207 -3.16 -7.41 -7.37
N ARG A 208 -2.46 -6.28 -7.48
CA ARG A 208 -1.36 -5.92 -6.59
C ARG A 208 -1.83 -5.54 -5.20
N ILE A 209 -1.07 -5.91 -4.18
CA ILE A 209 -1.13 -5.37 -2.81
C ILE A 209 0.14 -4.53 -2.61
N THR A 210 0.03 -3.21 -2.67
CA THR A 210 1.18 -2.31 -2.76
C THR A 210 1.59 -1.64 -1.45
N ASP A 211 0.77 -1.64 -0.41
CA ASP A 211 1.16 -1.23 0.94
C ASP A 211 0.07 -1.60 1.96
N ALA A 212 0.41 -1.51 3.25
CA ALA A 212 -0.46 -1.86 4.36
C ALA A 212 -0.35 -0.88 5.53
N THR A 213 -1.49 -0.58 6.16
CA THR A 213 -1.50 0.22 7.40
C THR A 213 -1.07 -0.60 8.61
N ARG A 214 -0.79 0.08 9.71
CA ARG A 214 -0.66 -0.55 11.02
C ARG A 214 -1.91 -1.32 11.41
N LEU A 215 -1.72 -2.34 12.26
CA LEU A 215 -2.82 -3.03 12.92
C LEU A 215 -3.61 -2.08 13.83
N ASN A 216 -4.91 -2.26 13.83
CA ASN A 216 -5.77 -1.70 14.86
C ASN A 216 -5.85 -2.66 16.08
N LYS A 217 -6.60 -2.26 17.11
CA LYS A 217 -6.83 -3.06 18.32
C LYS A 217 -7.51 -4.43 18.09
N ASP A 218 -8.14 -4.60 16.94
CA ASP A 218 -8.87 -5.81 16.56
C ASP A 218 -8.04 -6.70 15.61
N ASN A 219 -6.72 -6.49 15.53
CA ASN A 219 -5.78 -7.16 14.61
C ASN A 219 -6.17 -7.00 13.12
N ARG A 220 -6.71 -5.86 12.75
CA ARG A 220 -7.11 -5.54 11.38
C ARG A 220 -6.27 -4.40 10.83
N PHE A 221 -6.02 -4.44 9.53
CA PHE A 221 -5.28 -3.41 8.80
C PHE A 221 -5.83 -3.27 7.38
N TRP A 222 -5.57 -2.14 6.76
CA TRP A 222 -5.98 -1.85 5.39
C TRP A 222 -4.79 -1.98 4.46
N CYS A 223 -5.06 -2.52 3.25
CA CYS A 223 -4.11 -2.56 2.15
C CYS A 223 -4.67 -1.82 0.93
N ILE A 224 -3.77 -1.30 0.12
CA ILE A 224 -4.09 -0.89 -1.24
C ILE A 224 -4.20 -2.16 -2.10
N ASN A 225 -5.25 -2.23 -2.93
CA ASN A 225 -5.38 -3.25 -3.95
C ASN A 225 -5.59 -2.56 -5.30
N TYR A 226 -4.58 -2.68 -6.12
CA TYR A 226 -4.40 -1.90 -7.32
C TYR A 226 -4.23 -2.76 -8.57
N PHE A 227 -4.78 -2.30 -9.70
CA PHE A 227 -4.58 -2.92 -10.99
C PHE A 227 -4.51 -1.88 -12.11
N TRP A 228 -3.36 -1.85 -12.76
CA TRP A 228 -3.21 -1.18 -14.03
C TRP A 228 -3.44 -2.20 -15.16
N PRO A 229 -4.30 -1.91 -16.16
CA PRO A 229 -4.61 -2.88 -17.24
C PRO A 229 -3.39 -3.34 -18.06
N GLY A 230 -2.29 -2.57 -18.05
CA GLY A 230 -1.03 -2.96 -18.68
C GLY A 230 -0.40 -4.20 -18.06
N ASP A 231 -0.65 -4.46 -16.77
CA ASP A 231 -0.15 -5.63 -16.04
C ASP A 231 -0.98 -6.91 -16.25
N LYS A 232 -2.02 -6.85 -17.09
CA LYS A 232 -2.94 -7.97 -17.31
C LYS A 232 -2.23 -9.28 -17.70
N LYS A 233 -1.19 -9.17 -18.52
CA LYS A 233 -0.41 -10.33 -18.94
C LYS A 233 0.49 -10.86 -17.82
N LEU A 234 1.08 -9.97 -17.05
CA LEU A 234 1.97 -10.30 -15.92
C LEU A 234 1.19 -10.96 -14.78
N LEU A 235 0.13 -10.31 -14.32
CA LEU A 235 -0.68 -10.75 -13.19
C LEU A 235 -1.68 -11.84 -13.54
N ASN A 236 -2.01 -12.02 -14.83
CA ASN A 236 -2.95 -13.04 -15.31
C ASN A 236 -4.18 -13.21 -14.39
N PRO A 237 -4.94 -12.13 -14.09
CA PRO A 237 -5.96 -12.16 -13.03
C PRO A 237 -7.02 -13.22 -13.30
N GLY A 238 -7.38 -13.93 -12.24
CA GLY A 238 -8.46 -14.91 -12.22
C GLY A 238 -9.80 -14.27 -11.89
N ASN A 239 -10.67 -15.06 -11.25
CA ASN A 239 -11.97 -14.57 -10.81
C ASN A 239 -11.81 -13.71 -9.54
N ASP A 240 -12.17 -12.44 -9.61
CA ASP A 240 -12.08 -11.53 -8.48
C ASP A 240 -13.16 -11.82 -7.42
N MET A 241 -12.78 -12.58 -6.40
CA MET A 241 -13.67 -12.98 -5.30
C MET A 241 -14.13 -11.79 -4.45
N VAL A 242 -13.41 -10.68 -4.46
CA VAL A 242 -13.82 -9.44 -3.78
C VAL A 242 -15.00 -8.82 -4.52
N LEU A 243 -14.91 -8.74 -5.85
CA LEU A 243 -15.97 -8.19 -6.69
C LEU A 243 -17.23 -9.08 -6.66
N ASN A 244 -17.06 -10.40 -6.63
CA ASN A 244 -18.20 -11.33 -6.58
C ASN A 244 -19.10 -11.14 -5.33
N LYS A 245 -18.56 -10.62 -4.25
CA LYS A 245 -19.27 -10.36 -2.99
C LYS A 245 -19.74 -8.92 -2.83
N ASN A 246 -19.35 -8.04 -3.74
CA ASN A 246 -19.62 -6.61 -3.64
C ASN A 246 -20.12 -6.04 -4.97
N ILE A 247 -20.88 -4.95 -4.87
CA ILE A 247 -21.37 -4.25 -6.06
C ILE A 247 -20.29 -3.31 -6.55
N GLU A 248 -19.97 -3.42 -7.83
CA GLU A 248 -18.97 -2.56 -8.49
C GLU A 248 -19.47 -1.12 -8.60
N GLY A 249 -18.58 -0.18 -8.41
CA GLY A 249 -18.84 1.25 -8.52
C GLY A 249 -18.98 1.71 -9.97
N LYS A 250 -19.45 2.94 -10.15
CA LYS A 250 -19.75 3.48 -11.48
C LYS A 250 -18.52 3.65 -12.36
N SER A 251 -17.40 4.07 -11.79
CA SER A 251 -16.17 4.26 -12.57
C SER A 251 -15.52 2.91 -12.90
N HIS A 252 -15.46 2.00 -11.92
CA HIS A 252 -14.92 0.65 -12.10
C HIS A 252 -15.72 -0.18 -13.12
N SER A 253 -17.05 -0.11 -13.13
CA SER A 253 -17.88 -0.82 -14.12
C SER A 253 -17.65 -0.43 -15.58
N ARG A 254 -16.82 0.59 -15.82
CA ARG A 254 -16.50 1.11 -17.14
C ARG A 254 -15.01 1.03 -17.49
N SER A 255 -14.22 0.44 -16.59
CA SER A 255 -12.76 0.34 -16.72
C SER A 255 -12.30 -1.06 -16.33
N GLU A 256 -11.18 -1.49 -16.87
CA GLU A 256 -10.47 -2.67 -16.36
C GLU A 256 -9.57 -2.34 -15.16
N ALA A 257 -9.25 -1.06 -14.92
CA ALA A 257 -8.43 -0.64 -13.79
C ALA A 257 -9.15 -0.85 -12.45
N VAL A 258 -8.39 -1.15 -11.42
CA VAL A 258 -8.89 -1.29 -10.05
C VAL A 258 -8.09 -0.41 -9.12
N GLU A 259 -8.79 0.41 -8.34
CA GLU A 259 -8.23 1.20 -7.24
C GLU A 259 -9.16 1.05 -6.04
N ARG A 260 -8.80 0.19 -5.11
CA ARG A 260 -9.62 -0.07 -3.92
C ARG A 260 -8.76 -0.35 -2.70
N LEU A 261 -9.36 -0.22 -1.52
CA LEU A 261 -8.73 -0.54 -0.25
C LEU A 261 -9.46 -1.72 0.36
N LEU A 262 -8.68 -2.70 0.84
CA LEU A 262 -9.18 -3.93 1.44
C LEU A 262 -8.76 -4.00 2.89
N GLU A 263 -9.68 -4.37 3.79
CA GLU A 263 -9.33 -4.63 5.19
C GLU A 263 -9.05 -6.12 5.39
N PHE A 264 -7.85 -6.40 5.93
CA PHE A 264 -7.44 -7.73 6.36
C PHE A 264 -7.52 -7.88 7.87
N GLU A 265 -7.60 -9.13 8.33
CA GLU A 265 -7.60 -9.51 9.73
C GLU A 265 -6.61 -10.66 9.95
N ILE A 266 -5.75 -10.54 10.96
CA ILE A 266 -4.89 -11.63 11.41
C ILE A 266 -5.67 -12.47 12.42
N ARG A 267 -5.95 -13.72 12.09
CA ARG A 267 -6.62 -14.70 12.95
C ARG A 267 -5.71 -15.90 13.18
N ALA A 268 -5.25 -16.08 14.41
CA ALA A 268 -4.38 -17.22 14.79
C ALA A 268 -3.28 -17.46 13.73
N ASP A 269 -3.50 -18.40 12.83
CA ASP A 269 -2.54 -18.84 11.81
C ASP A 269 -2.95 -18.46 10.37
N GLU A 270 -3.92 -17.53 10.22
CA GLU A 270 -4.42 -17.12 8.91
C GLU A 270 -4.49 -15.60 8.77
N LEU A 271 -4.18 -15.13 7.57
CA LEU A 271 -4.45 -13.78 7.10
C LEU A 271 -5.67 -13.83 6.17
N ILE A 272 -6.77 -13.21 6.59
CA ILE A 272 -8.02 -13.25 5.85
C ILE A 272 -8.52 -11.85 5.50
N LEU A 273 -9.31 -11.75 4.44
CA LEU A 273 -10.11 -10.56 4.21
C LEU A 273 -11.16 -10.42 5.31
N SER A 274 -11.28 -9.23 5.90
CA SER A 274 -12.33 -8.97 6.89
C SER A 274 -13.72 -8.99 6.25
N ASP A 275 -14.74 -8.88 7.07
CA ASP A 275 -16.14 -8.77 6.64
C ASP A 275 -16.51 -7.36 6.13
N LYS A 276 -15.60 -6.40 6.22
CA LYS A 276 -15.82 -5.05 5.70
C LYS A 276 -15.86 -5.04 4.18
N ARG A 277 -16.72 -4.18 3.67
CA ARG A 277 -16.76 -3.91 2.23
C ARG A 277 -15.50 -3.19 1.80
N PRO A 278 -14.97 -3.51 0.60
CA PRO A 278 -13.87 -2.75 0.03
C PRO A 278 -14.28 -1.29 -0.15
N ILE A 279 -13.34 -0.38 0.08
CA ILE A 279 -13.50 1.02 -0.27
C ILE A 279 -13.04 1.18 -1.71
N GLN A 280 -14.00 1.32 -2.63
CA GLN A 280 -13.69 1.59 -4.04
C GLN A 280 -13.42 3.08 -4.21
N ILE A 281 -12.28 3.41 -4.80
CA ILE A 281 -11.88 4.78 -5.06
C ILE A 281 -12.40 5.17 -6.45
N THR A 282 -13.05 6.33 -6.57
CA THR A 282 -13.48 6.83 -7.89
C THR A 282 -12.25 6.93 -8.81
N LEU A 283 -12.25 6.18 -9.91
CA LEU A 283 -11.16 6.17 -10.87
C LEU A 283 -11.02 7.54 -11.57
N ASP A 284 -9.78 7.89 -11.88
CA ASP A 284 -9.50 9.09 -12.66
C ASP A 284 -9.79 8.81 -14.15
N PRO A 285 -10.52 9.69 -14.85
CA PRO A 285 -10.77 9.53 -16.29
C PRO A 285 -9.49 9.54 -17.13
N ASP A 286 -8.43 10.18 -16.65
CA ASP A 286 -7.17 10.35 -17.36
C ASP A 286 -6.22 9.15 -17.25
N GLY A 287 -6.56 8.16 -16.41
CA GLY A 287 -5.81 6.92 -16.26
C GLY A 287 -5.69 6.42 -14.83
N SER A 288 -5.06 5.26 -14.66
CA SER A 288 -4.78 4.68 -13.36
C SER A 288 -3.74 5.48 -12.59
N ARG A 289 -3.94 5.57 -11.29
CA ARG A 289 -2.98 6.18 -10.35
C ARG A 289 -2.24 5.05 -9.64
N ASN A 290 -0.91 5.08 -9.70
CA ASN A 290 -0.09 4.07 -9.04
C ASN A 290 -0.01 4.37 -7.53
N TRP A 291 -0.97 3.81 -6.78
CA TRP A 291 -1.03 3.95 -5.33
C TRP A 291 -0.06 2.99 -4.66
N GLU A 292 0.93 3.51 -3.94
CA GLU A 292 1.99 2.69 -3.36
C GLU A 292 2.22 2.91 -1.87
N ALA A 293 1.55 3.89 -1.26
CA ALA A 293 1.70 4.09 0.17
C ALA A 293 0.36 4.34 0.86
N ILE A 294 0.15 3.74 2.04
CA ILE A 294 -1.06 3.90 2.83
C ILE A 294 -0.76 4.03 4.33
N ALA A 295 -1.42 4.99 4.99
CA ALA A 295 -1.38 5.11 6.44
C ALA A 295 -2.75 5.43 7.01
N ARG A 296 -3.07 4.91 8.20
CA ARG A 296 -4.34 5.19 8.86
C ARG A 296 -4.27 6.52 9.61
N LEU A 297 -5.24 7.42 9.36
CA LEU A 297 -5.42 8.65 10.11
C LEU A 297 -6.46 8.43 11.22
N GLU A 298 -6.06 7.71 12.27
CA GLU A 298 -6.93 7.37 13.41
C GLU A 298 -8.26 6.73 12.96
N ASP A 299 -9.40 7.21 13.49
CA ASP A 299 -10.73 6.76 13.09
C ASP A 299 -11.38 7.66 12.01
N GLN A 300 -10.61 8.59 11.44
CA GLN A 300 -11.13 9.52 10.44
C GLN A 300 -11.09 8.95 9.01
N GLY A 301 -10.09 8.12 8.70
CA GLY A 301 -9.91 7.58 7.35
C GLY A 301 -8.49 7.11 7.09
N LEU A 302 -8.15 7.06 5.81
CA LEU A 302 -6.87 6.59 5.31
C LEU A 302 -6.19 7.70 4.49
N LEU A 303 -4.89 7.81 4.63
CA LEU A 303 -4.02 8.56 3.75
C LEU A 303 -3.46 7.58 2.72
N ILE A 304 -3.45 7.96 1.46
CA ILE A 304 -2.85 7.18 0.39
C ILE A 304 -1.96 8.08 -0.46
N ALA A 305 -0.87 7.54 -0.96
CA ALA A 305 0.02 8.28 -1.84
C ALA A 305 0.37 7.47 -3.09
N THR A 306 0.59 8.18 -4.19
CA THR A 306 1.13 7.61 -5.41
C THR A 306 2.66 7.74 -5.42
N ASP A 307 3.30 6.91 -6.23
CA ASP A 307 4.71 7.05 -6.58
C ASP A 307 4.96 8.30 -7.45
N LYS A 308 5.31 8.10 -8.70
CA LYS A 308 5.51 9.12 -9.74
C LYS A 308 4.37 9.18 -10.77
N TYR A 309 3.42 8.25 -10.75
CA TYR A 309 2.36 8.14 -11.75
C TYR A 309 0.95 8.43 -11.19
N PRO A 310 0.22 9.39 -11.78
CA PRO A 310 0.64 10.30 -12.87
C PRO A 310 1.62 11.38 -12.38
N LYS A 311 1.67 11.64 -11.11
CA LYS A 311 2.56 12.52 -10.32
C LYS A 311 2.42 12.15 -8.84
N MET A 312 3.31 12.60 -7.97
CA MET A 312 3.10 12.46 -6.52
C MET A 312 1.77 13.09 -6.09
N ILE A 313 0.90 12.28 -5.51
CA ILE A 313 -0.41 12.67 -4.96
C ILE A 313 -0.46 12.18 -3.51
N LEU A 314 -0.82 13.05 -2.57
CA LEU A 314 -1.25 12.64 -1.24
C LEU A 314 -2.76 12.86 -1.15
N GLY A 315 -3.49 11.80 -0.84
CA GLY A 315 -4.94 11.79 -0.76
C GLY A 315 -5.47 11.35 0.58
N PHE A 316 -6.62 11.87 0.97
CA PHE A 316 -7.36 11.42 2.13
C PHE A 316 -8.66 10.75 1.71
N VAL A 317 -8.87 9.52 2.16
CA VAL A 317 -10.05 8.68 1.97
C VAL A 317 -10.77 8.60 3.32
N PRO A 318 -11.89 9.32 3.53
CA PRO A 318 -12.62 9.28 4.79
C PRO A 318 -13.26 7.91 5.02
N PHE A 319 -13.33 7.46 6.27
CA PHE A 319 -14.27 6.39 6.64
C PHE A 319 -15.70 6.91 6.60
N ASP A 320 -16.67 6.00 6.36
CA ASP A 320 -18.12 6.32 6.36
C ASP A 320 -18.65 6.56 7.77
#